data_965132ac494e085e7d979d6afadaf9a8
#
_entry.id   965132ac494e085e7d979d6afadaf9a8
#
_cell.length_a   1.000
_cell.length_b   1.000
_cell.length_c   1.000
_cell.angle_alpha   90.00
_cell.angle_beta   90.00
_cell.angle_gamma   90.00
#
_symmetry.space_group_name_H-M   'P 1'
#
loop_
_entity.id
_entity.type
_entity.pdbx_description
1 polymer ?
#
loop_
_entity_poly.entity_id
_entity_poly.type
_entity_poly.pdbx_seq_one_letter_code
_entity_poly.pdbx_strand_id
1 'polypeptide(L)'
;MQVRSFLKFTLAATALAAAGLAQAQAPLPAGYKAEYKMSLVVGTAFPWGKGGEIWANLVKERTQGRINIKLYPGVSLVQGDQTREFTAIRQGVIDMAIGSTINWSPQIKELNLFSLPFLMPDYKAIDALTQGEVGKQIFQIVDKAGALPLAWGENGYREITNSKKPIKSPEDLKGMKIRVVGSPLFLDTFTALGANPTQMSWADAQPALSSGAVDGQENPMSIFTAAKLHTVGQKNVTMWGYVADPLIFVVNKDVWASWTPADQAIVRQAAIDAGKQQIAIARKGLDEADKPLLKEIAALGVTITQLSPAE
;
A
#
# COMPACT_ATOMS: atom_id res chain seq x y z
N MET A 1 34.77 31.11 -82.46
CA MET A 1 35.47 31.03 -81.15
C MET A 1 34.42 30.96 -80.07
N GLN A 2 34.53 30.06 -79.17
CA GLN A 2 33.55 29.37 -78.31
C GLN A 2 32.72 30.29 -77.42
N VAL A 3 31.41 30.06 -77.48
CA VAL A 3 30.43 30.57 -76.52
C VAL A 3 30.14 29.42 -75.51
N ARG A 4 30.42 29.63 -74.22
CA ARG A 4 30.04 28.71 -73.16
C ARG A 4 28.72 29.12 -72.54
N SER A 5 27.73 28.31 -72.75
CA SER A 5 26.40 28.41 -72.15
C SER A 5 26.48 28.00 -70.65
N PHE A 6 26.04 28.85 -69.73
CA PHE A 6 25.85 28.50 -68.33
C PHE A 6 24.36 28.15 -68.06
N LEU A 7 24.15 26.91 -67.80
CA LEU A 7 22.85 26.40 -67.39
C LEU A 7 22.64 26.71 -65.90
N LYS A 8 21.66 27.50 -65.56
CA LYS A 8 21.26 27.77 -64.16
C LYS A 8 20.28 26.69 -63.73
N PHE A 9 20.72 25.80 -62.84
CA PHE A 9 19.86 24.90 -62.10
C PHE A 9 19.26 25.67 -60.91
N THR A 10 17.97 25.85 -60.93
CA THR A 10 17.21 26.37 -59.80
C THR A 10 16.81 25.17 -58.91
N LEU A 11 17.46 25.00 -57.78
CA LEU A 11 17.03 24.02 -56.75
C LEU A 11 15.87 24.63 -55.94
N ALA A 12 14.68 24.09 -56.12
CA ALA A 12 13.55 24.36 -55.25
C ALA A 12 13.71 23.50 -53.96
N ALA A 13 14.14 24.14 -52.89
CA ALA A 13 14.16 23.50 -51.57
C ALA A 13 12.75 23.55 -50.98
N THR A 14 12.03 22.48 -51.03
CA THR A 14 10.77 22.29 -50.29
C THR A 14 11.11 22.01 -48.81
N ALA A 15 11.02 23.03 -48.00
CA ALA A 15 11.08 22.93 -46.56
C ALA A 15 9.76 22.29 -46.07
N LEU A 16 9.77 21.00 -45.77
CA LEU A 16 8.73 20.35 -44.95
C LEU A 16 8.86 20.89 -43.52
N ALA A 17 8.02 21.88 -43.19
CA ALA A 17 7.78 22.26 -41.81
C ALA A 17 7.04 21.12 -41.10
N ALA A 18 7.76 20.28 -40.37
CA ALA A 18 7.19 19.37 -39.39
C ALA A 18 6.59 20.22 -38.26
N ALA A 19 5.35 20.64 -38.43
CA ALA A 19 4.55 21.19 -37.35
C ALA A 19 4.30 20.05 -36.36
N GLY A 20 5.13 19.94 -35.33
CA GLY A 20 4.85 19.17 -34.16
C GLY A 20 3.57 19.70 -33.54
N LEU A 21 2.46 19.03 -33.77
CA LEU A 21 1.23 19.26 -33.06
C LEU A 21 1.49 18.93 -31.60
N ALA A 22 1.90 19.92 -30.81
CA ALA A 22 1.72 19.88 -29.38
C ALA A 22 0.21 19.69 -29.17
N GLN A 23 -0.22 18.49 -28.86
CA GLN A 23 -1.59 18.24 -28.44
C GLN A 23 -1.82 19.08 -27.19
N ALA A 24 -2.40 20.26 -27.37
CA ALA A 24 -2.89 21.06 -26.25
C ALA A 24 -3.88 20.19 -25.51
N GLN A 25 -3.53 19.85 -24.26
CA GLN A 25 -4.41 19.05 -23.41
C GLN A 25 -5.75 19.79 -23.32
N ALA A 26 -6.83 19.10 -23.66
CA ALA A 26 -8.17 19.69 -23.57
C ALA A 26 -8.39 20.27 -22.17
N PRO A 27 -9.09 21.41 -22.05
CA PRO A 27 -9.37 22.00 -20.74
C PRO A 27 -10.10 20.98 -19.86
N LEU A 28 -9.70 20.93 -18.57
CA LEU A 28 -10.33 20.01 -17.61
C LEU A 28 -11.83 20.30 -17.49
N PRO A 29 -12.68 19.27 -17.30
CA PRO A 29 -14.10 19.48 -17.01
C PRO A 29 -14.28 20.36 -15.77
N ALA A 30 -15.38 21.13 -15.73
CA ALA A 30 -15.71 21.97 -14.59
C ALA A 30 -15.75 21.12 -13.29
N GLY A 31 -15.13 21.63 -12.23
CA GLY A 31 -15.04 20.95 -10.94
C GLY A 31 -13.89 19.95 -10.80
N TYR A 32 -13.14 19.65 -11.88
CA TYR A 32 -11.98 18.76 -11.80
C TYR A 32 -10.74 19.50 -11.28
N LYS A 33 -9.96 18.80 -10.45
CA LYS A 33 -8.65 19.29 -9.98
C LYS A 33 -7.57 19.00 -11.02
N ALA A 34 -6.57 19.86 -11.12
CA ALA A 34 -5.39 19.60 -11.95
C ALA A 34 -4.58 18.40 -11.43
N GLU A 35 -4.64 18.16 -10.13
CA GLU A 35 -3.96 17.06 -9.45
C GLU A 35 -4.83 16.57 -8.28
N TYR A 36 -4.98 15.25 -8.16
CA TYR A 36 -5.60 14.59 -7.02
C TYR A 36 -4.53 13.96 -6.14
N LYS A 37 -4.62 14.15 -4.83
CA LYS A 37 -3.63 13.70 -3.84
C LYS A 37 -4.00 12.32 -3.33
N MET A 38 -3.14 11.32 -3.61
CA MET A 38 -3.28 9.96 -3.06
C MET A 38 -2.29 9.75 -1.92
N SER A 39 -2.80 9.52 -0.70
CA SER A 39 -1.98 9.15 0.46
C SER A 39 -1.65 7.67 0.45
N LEU A 40 -0.42 7.34 0.86
CA LEU A 40 0.10 5.98 1.00
C LEU A 40 1.06 5.93 2.19
N VAL A 41 0.99 4.87 3.01
CA VAL A 41 1.95 4.67 4.11
C VAL A 41 3.36 4.43 3.59
N VAL A 42 3.50 3.73 2.47
CA VAL A 42 4.79 3.36 1.88
C VAL A 42 4.87 3.72 0.40
N GLY A 43 6.08 3.89 -0.13
CA GLY A 43 6.32 4.23 -1.53
C GLY A 43 6.24 3.05 -2.49
N THR A 44 6.49 3.32 -3.78
CA THR A 44 6.30 2.37 -4.89
C THR A 44 7.31 1.20 -4.92
N ALA A 45 8.33 1.24 -4.08
CA ALA A 45 9.22 0.10 -3.85
C ALA A 45 8.52 -1.04 -3.07
N PHE A 46 7.39 -0.77 -2.44
CA PHE A 46 6.60 -1.72 -1.68
C PHE A 46 5.36 -2.16 -2.47
N PRO A 47 4.87 -3.40 -2.30
CA PRO A 47 3.66 -3.87 -2.97
C PRO A 47 2.46 -2.94 -2.77
N TRP A 48 2.27 -2.40 -1.59
CA TRP A 48 1.23 -1.43 -1.26
C TRP A 48 1.33 -0.16 -2.11
N GLY A 49 2.50 0.52 -2.10
CA GLY A 49 2.73 1.71 -2.91
C GLY A 49 2.68 1.44 -4.41
N LYS A 50 3.09 0.24 -4.84
CA LYS A 50 2.97 -0.20 -6.24
C LYS A 50 1.52 -0.28 -6.68
N GLY A 51 0.62 -0.71 -5.80
CA GLY A 51 -0.83 -0.66 -6.06
C GLY A 51 -1.33 0.76 -6.34
N GLY A 52 -0.85 1.75 -5.59
CA GLY A 52 -1.17 3.16 -5.83
C GLY A 52 -0.66 3.67 -7.17
N GLU A 53 0.55 3.30 -7.55
CA GLU A 53 1.10 3.64 -8.86
C GLU A 53 0.29 3.02 -10.01
N ILE A 54 -0.07 1.75 -9.88
CA ILE A 54 -0.90 1.05 -10.88
C ILE A 54 -2.26 1.75 -11.01
N TRP A 55 -2.92 2.04 -9.90
CA TRP A 55 -4.21 2.72 -9.91
C TRP A 55 -4.13 4.09 -10.57
N ALA A 56 -3.15 4.91 -10.18
CA ALA A 56 -2.94 6.23 -10.76
C ALA A 56 -2.70 6.18 -12.28
N ASN A 57 -1.88 5.24 -12.74
CA ASN A 57 -1.58 5.07 -14.16
C ASN A 57 -2.80 4.61 -14.96
N LEU A 58 -3.55 3.61 -14.46
CA LEU A 58 -4.78 3.14 -15.11
C LEU A 58 -5.85 4.24 -15.21
N VAL A 59 -6.00 5.03 -14.14
CA VAL A 59 -6.95 6.16 -14.14
C VAL A 59 -6.52 7.21 -15.16
N LYS A 60 -5.26 7.62 -15.15
CA LYS A 60 -4.73 8.60 -16.09
C LYS A 60 -4.91 8.17 -17.54
N GLU A 61 -4.55 6.94 -17.85
CA GLU A 61 -4.68 6.37 -19.21
C GLU A 61 -6.15 6.33 -19.65
N ARG A 62 -7.01 5.71 -18.85
CA ARG A 62 -8.41 5.47 -19.21
C ARG A 62 -9.26 6.74 -19.22
N THR A 63 -8.89 7.75 -18.44
CA THR A 63 -9.52 9.08 -18.48
C THR A 63 -8.85 10.04 -19.48
N GLN A 64 -7.86 9.57 -20.25
CA GLN A 64 -7.09 10.42 -21.17
C GLN A 64 -6.50 11.67 -20.47
N GLY A 65 -6.05 11.51 -19.24
CA GLY A 65 -5.44 12.57 -18.44
C GLY A 65 -6.41 13.55 -17.75
N ARG A 66 -7.75 13.35 -17.86
CA ARG A 66 -8.71 14.20 -17.13
C ARG A 66 -8.59 14.08 -15.62
N ILE A 67 -8.24 12.89 -15.12
CA ILE A 67 -7.95 12.64 -13.70
C ILE A 67 -6.48 12.28 -13.59
N ASN A 68 -5.72 13.16 -12.95
CA ASN A 68 -4.28 12.98 -12.73
C ASN A 68 -4.02 12.84 -11.22
N ILE A 69 -3.47 11.69 -10.81
CA ILE A 69 -3.27 11.34 -9.40
C ILE A 69 -1.79 11.40 -9.07
N LYS A 70 -1.44 12.15 -8.03
CA LYS A 70 -0.08 12.21 -7.48
C LYS A 70 -0.01 11.45 -6.17
N LEU A 71 1.02 10.63 -6.05
CA LEU A 71 1.27 9.82 -4.87
C LEU A 71 2.02 10.63 -3.80
N TYR A 72 1.55 10.51 -2.56
CA TYR A 72 2.14 11.11 -1.36
C TYR A 72 2.48 10.00 -0.36
N PRO A 73 3.65 9.34 -0.54
CA PRO A 73 4.08 8.28 0.35
C PRO A 73 4.51 8.81 1.72
N GLY A 74 4.65 7.89 2.69
CA GLY A 74 5.01 8.22 4.06
C GLY A 74 3.91 8.95 4.82
N VAL A 75 2.64 8.86 4.34
CA VAL A 75 1.51 9.66 4.85
C VAL A 75 1.89 11.13 5.07
N SER A 76 2.68 11.66 4.14
CA SER A 76 3.27 13.00 4.23
C SER A 76 2.23 14.13 4.34
N LEU A 77 1.00 13.90 3.85
CA LEU A 77 -0.12 14.84 3.97
C LEU A 77 -0.64 14.99 5.40
N VAL A 78 -0.28 14.08 6.31
CA VAL A 78 -0.62 14.10 7.74
C VAL A 78 0.63 13.97 8.63
N GLN A 79 1.77 14.48 8.14
CA GLN A 79 3.03 14.57 8.89
C GLN A 79 3.56 13.21 9.39
N GLY A 80 3.35 12.14 8.63
CA GLY A 80 3.82 10.80 8.96
C GLY A 80 2.92 10.00 9.93
N ASP A 81 1.87 10.60 10.47
CA ASP A 81 0.96 9.91 11.39
C ASP A 81 -0.14 9.14 10.63
N GLN A 82 0.10 7.85 10.43
CA GLN A 82 -0.80 6.98 9.69
C GLN A 82 -2.18 6.78 10.34
N THR A 83 -2.34 7.06 11.63
CA THR A 83 -3.64 6.96 12.31
C THR A 83 -4.55 8.13 12.01
N ARG A 84 -4.00 9.25 11.51
CA ARG A 84 -4.76 10.44 11.10
C ARG A 84 -5.23 10.40 9.66
N GLU A 85 -4.77 9.45 8.87
CA GLU A 85 -5.03 9.37 7.43
C GLU A 85 -6.53 9.35 7.11
N PHE A 86 -7.31 8.47 7.76
CA PHE A 86 -8.75 8.36 7.50
C PHE A 86 -9.52 9.66 7.81
N THR A 87 -9.19 10.32 8.90
CA THR A 87 -9.76 11.64 9.24
C THR A 87 -9.45 12.68 8.16
N ALA A 88 -8.22 12.69 7.65
CA ALA A 88 -7.80 13.62 6.59
C ALA A 88 -8.50 13.34 5.25
N ILE A 89 -8.78 12.07 4.93
CA ILE A 89 -9.60 11.70 3.76
C ILE A 89 -11.01 12.26 3.93
N ARG A 90 -11.64 12.01 5.06
CA ARG A 90 -13.00 12.49 5.36
C ARG A 90 -13.11 14.02 5.29
N GLN A 91 -12.08 14.73 5.71
CA GLN A 91 -12.00 16.20 5.71
C GLN A 91 -11.61 16.80 4.33
N GLY A 92 -11.31 15.98 3.32
CA GLY A 92 -10.91 16.45 1.99
C GLY A 92 -9.48 17.00 1.90
N VAL A 93 -8.64 16.80 2.92
CA VAL A 93 -7.19 17.08 2.87
C VAL A 93 -6.50 16.07 1.95
N ILE A 94 -6.98 14.83 1.95
CA ILE A 94 -6.57 13.72 1.10
C ILE A 94 -7.73 13.40 0.16
N ASP A 95 -7.46 13.34 -1.14
CA ASP A 95 -8.48 13.03 -2.15
C ASP A 95 -8.72 11.52 -2.29
N MET A 96 -7.65 10.73 -2.20
CA MET A 96 -7.65 9.28 -2.40
C MET A 96 -6.64 8.64 -1.47
N ALA A 97 -6.83 7.38 -1.13
CA ALA A 97 -5.85 6.60 -0.38
C ALA A 97 -5.98 5.10 -0.66
N ILE A 98 -4.89 4.40 -0.40
CA ILE A 98 -4.93 2.97 -0.15
C ILE A 98 -4.49 2.83 1.31
N GLY A 99 -5.42 2.49 2.19
CA GLY A 99 -5.17 2.46 3.63
C GLY A 99 -5.36 1.08 4.23
N SER A 100 -4.67 0.84 5.35
CA SER A 100 -4.75 -0.40 6.11
C SER A 100 -5.97 -0.40 7.02
N THR A 101 -6.67 -1.53 7.07
CA THR A 101 -7.76 -1.76 8.02
C THR A 101 -7.29 -1.56 9.46
N ILE A 102 -6.05 -1.91 9.76
CA ILE A 102 -5.45 -1.75 11.09
C ILE A 102 -5.28 -0.26 11.43
N ASN A 103 -4.72 0.54 10.52
CA ASN A 103 -4.45 1.96 10.74
C ASN A 103 -5.74 2.78 10.92
N TRP A 104 -6.83 2.34 10.30
CA TRP A 104 -8.12 3.03 10.37
C TRP A 104 -9.03 2.51 11.50
N SER A 105 -8.68 1.37 12.12
CA SER A 105 -9.47 0.77 13.21
C SER A 105 -9.69 1.67 14.43
N PRO A 106 -8.82 2.63 14.78
CA PRO A 106 -9.13 3.57 15.85
C PRO A 106 -10.36 4.44 15.59
N GLN A 107 -10.68 4.73 14.32
CA GLN A 107 -11.86 5.51 13.92
C GLN A 107 -13.03 4.64 13.45
N ILE A 108 -12.77 3.43 12.97
CA ILE A 108 -13.77 2.48 12.48
C ILE A 108 -13.53 1.15 13.19
N LYS A 109 -14.15 0.98 14.35
CA LYS A 109 -13.89 -0.16 15.25
C LYS A 109 -14.17 -1.51 14.62
N GLU A 110 -15.10 -1.59 13.69
CA GLU A 110 -15.45 -2.81 12.96
C GLU A 110 -14.29 -3.36 12.14
N LEU A 111 -13.33 -2.52 11.75
CA LEU A 111 -12.12 -2.96 11.06
C LEU A 111 -11.20 -3.83 11.94
N ASN A 112 -11.37 -3.80 13.27
CA ASN A 112 -10.68 -4.72 14.17
C ASN A 112 -11.01 -6.20 13.91
N LEU A 113 -12.09 -6.50 13.17
CA LEU A 113 -12.39 -7.87 12.73
C LEU A 113 -11.15 -8.52 12.06
N PHE A 114 -10.46 -7.77 11.20
CA PHE A 114 -9.26 -8.26 10.49
C PHE A 114 -8.03 -8.40 11.41
N SER A 115 -8.09 -7.81 12.60
CA SER A 115 -6.99 -7.82 13.59
C SER A 115 -7.20 -8.82 14.72
N LEU A 116 -8.27 -9.62 14.65
CA LEU A 116 -8.46 -10.71 15.61
C LEU A 116 -7.43 -11.81 15.34
N PRO A 117 -6.59 -12.16 16.32
CA PRO A 117 -5.55 -13.15 16.13
C PRO A 117 -6.08 -14.50 15.64
N PHE A 118 -5.45 -15.05 14.61
CA PHE A 118 -5.73 -16.37 14.03
C PHE A 118 -7.14 -16.57 13.45
N LEU A 119 -7.91 -15.49 13.25
CA LEU A 119 -9.25 -15.59 12.64
C LEU A 119 -9.18 -16.07 11.18
N MET A 120 -8.15 -15.66 10.45
CA MET A 120 -7.96 -16.01 9.04
C MET A 120 -6.72 -16.89 8.89
N PRO A 121 -6.90 -18.20 8.75
CA PRO A 121 -5.76 -19.13 8.76
C PRO A 121 -4.94 -19.15 7.46
N ASP A 122 -5.52 -18.70 6.35
CA ASP A 122 -4.89 -18.70 5.03
C ASP A 122 -5.44 -17.61 4.10
N TYR A 123 -4.82 -17.46 2.94
CA TYR A 123 -5.25 -16.48 1.93
C TYR A 123 -6.66 -16.72 1.40
N LYS A 124 -7.15 -17.98 1.40
CA LYS A 124 -8.53 -18.28 0.98
C LYS A 124 -9.53 -17.73 1.97
N ALA A 125 -9.20 -17.76 3.26
CA ALA A 125 -10.03 -17.14 4.29
C ALA A 125 -10.10 -15.61 4.15
N ILE A 126 -8.98 -14.95 3.83
CA ILE A 126 -8.96 -13.52 3.53
C ILE A 126 -9.81 -13.22 2.29
N ASP A 127 -9.65 -13.99 1.22
CA ASP A 127 -10.43 -13.80 -0.02
C ASP A 127 -11.92 -14.01 0.22
N ALA A 128 -12.30 -15.03 0.99
CA ALA A 128 -13.70 -15.29 1.33
C ALA A 128 -14.31 -14.15 2.17
N LEU A 129 -13.58 -13.59 3.11
CA LEU A 129 -14.03 -12.44 3.90
C LEU A 129 -14.15 -11.16 3.06
N THR A 130 -13.13 -10.81 2.30
CA THR A 130 -13.09 -9.55 1.56
C THR A 130 -14.02 -9.55 0.34
N GLN A 131 -14.18 -10.69 -0.34
CA GLN A 131 -15.02 -10.80 -1.52
C GLN A 131 -16.47 -11.25 -1.20
N GLY A 132 -16.71 -11.71 0.03
CA GLY A 132 -18.00 -12.19 0.51
C GLY A 132 -18.91 -11.08 1.03
N GLU A 133 -19.97 -11.49 1.72
CA GLU A 133 -20.95 -10.56 2.31
C GLU A 133 -20.35 -9.69 3.41
N VAL A 134 -19.41 -10.21 4.21
CA VAL A 134 -18.70 -9.45 5.23
C VAL A 134 -17.93 -8.29 4.60
N GLY A 135 -17.22 -8.53 3.50
CA GLY A 135 -16.49 -7.49 2.79
C GLY A 135 -17.38 -6.37 2.28
N LYS A 136 -18.60 -6.70 1.78
CA LYS A 136 -19.60 -5.70 1.38
C LYS A 136 -20.10 -4.89 2.57
N GLN A 137 -20.37 -5.54 3.72
CA GLN A 137 -20.79 -4.85 4.94
C GLN A 137 -19.68 -3.89 5.44
N ILE A 138 -18.43 -4.31 5.42
CA ILE A 138 -17.29 -3.45 5.77
C ILE A 138 -17.22 -2.24 4.83
N PHE A 139 -17.43 -2.40 3.53
CA PHE A 139 -17.49 -1.28 2.60
C PHE A 139 -18.61 -0.31 2.93
N GLN A 140 -19.81 -0.81 3.30
CA GLN A 140 -20.91 0.05 3.75
C GLN A 140 -20.55 0.83 5.03
N ILE A 141 -19.81 0.21 5.95
CA ILE A 141 -19.34 0.84 7.20
C ILE A 141 -18.34 1.95 6.87
N VAL A 142 -17.34 1.67 6.03
CA VAL A 142 -16.33 2.67 5.60
C VAL A 142 -17.00 3.83 4.86
N ASP A 143 -17.97 3.52 3.98
CA ASP A 143 -18.76 4.56 3.31
C ASP A 143 -19.52 5.45 4.30
N LYS A 144 -20.23 4.86 5.25
CA LYS A 144 -20.93 5.62 6.31
C LYS A 144 -19.97 6.43 7.18
N ALA A 145 -18.74 5.94 7.38
CA ALA A 145 -17.71 6.66 8.14
C ALA A 145 -17.12 7.86 7.38
N GLY A 146 -17.36 8.00 6.07
CA GLY A 146 -17.09 9.23 5.32
C GLY A 146 -16.07 9.14 4.19
N ALA A 147 -15.65 7.93 3.77
CA ALA A 147 -14.85 7.72 2.57
C ALA A 147 -15.49 6.63 1.70
N LEU A 148 -15.47 6.79 0.38
CA LEU A 148 -16.05 5.83 -0.56
C LEU A 148 -15.06 4.71 -0.86
N PRO A 149 -15.29 3.45 -0.43
CA PRO A 149 -14.44 2.33 -0.78
C PRO A 149 -14.74 1.83 -2.19
N LEU A 150 -13.70 1.46 -2.92
CA LEU A 150 -13.81 1.02 -4.32
C LEU A 150 -13.31 -0.40 -4.54
N ALA A 151 -12.24 -0.80 -3.85
CA ALA A 151 -11.60 -2.09 -4.03
C ALA A 151 -10.84 -2.52 -2.77
N TRP A 152 -10.58 -3.82 -2.66
CA TRP A 152 -9.67 -4.39 -1.69
C TRP A 152 -8.26 -4.47 -2.26
N GLY A 153 -7.28 -4.36 -1.37
CA GLY A 153 -5.88 -4.72 -1.55
C GLY A 153 -5.41 -5.54 -0.35
N GLU A 154 -4.11 -5.79 -0.27
CA GLU A 154 -3.53 -6.58 0.79
C GLU A 154 -2.11 -6.12 1.12
N ASN A 155 -1.84 -5.91 2.40
CA ASN A 155 -0.48 -5.79 2.90
C ASN A 155 0.13 -7.18 3.12
N GLY A 156 -0.65 -8.12 3.65
CA GLY A 156 -0.34 -9.52 3.84
C GLY A 156 -0.47 -9.98 5.29
N TYR A 157 -0.04 -11.23 5.55
CA TYR A 157 0.07 -11.76 6.91
C TYR A 157 1.22 -11.11 7.65
N ARG A 158 0.94 -10.70 8.87
CA ARG A 158 1.91 -10.02 9.74
C ARG A 158 2.68 -11.06 10.56
N GLU A 159 3.98 -11.02 10.38
CA GLU A 159 4.94 -11.91 11.02
C GLU A 159 5.81 -11.11 11.99
N ILE A 160 6.23 -11.71 13.09
CA ILE A 160 7.08 -11.01 14.05
C ILE A 160 8.54 -11.13 13.69
N THR A 161 9.28 -10.02 13.79
CA THR A 161 10.73 -9.98 13.60
C THR A 161 11.42 -9.31 14.77
N ASN A 162 12.64 -9.71 15.07
CA ASN A 162 13.41 -9.11 16.16
C ASN A 162 14.92 -9.28 16.00
N SER A 163 15.68 -8.52 16.79
CA SER A 163 17.14 -8.52 16.81
C SER A 163 17.77 -9.48 17.85
N LYS A 164 16.97 -10.14 18.70
CA LYS A 164 17.46 -10.84 19.89
C LYS A 164 17.58 -12.35 19.70
N LYS A 165 16.46 -13.03 19.44
CA LYS A 165 16.37 -14.50 19.43
C LYS A 165 15.18 -15.01 18.62
N PRO A 166 15.18 -16.28 18.19
CA PRO A 166 13.98 -16.93 17.71
C PRO A 166 12.85 -16.90 18.75
N ILE A 167 11.62 -16.70 18.30
CA ILE A 167 10.41 -16.73 19.14
C ILE A 167 9.63 -17.98 18.79
N LYS A 168 9.36 -18.84 19.78
CA LYS A 168 8.60 -20.07 19.64
C LYS A 168 7.40 -20.17 20.57
N SER A 169 7.38 -19.32 21.60
CA SER A 169 6.31 -19.29 22.59
C SER A 169 6.11 -17.88 23.13
N PRO A 170 5.00 -17.57 23.83
CA PRO A 170 4.81 -16.28 24.49
C PRO A 170 5.92 -15.91 25.47
N GLU A 171 6.53 -16.90 26.16
CA GLU A 171 7.63 -16.70 27.09
C GLU A 171 8.85 -16.07 26.41
N ASP A 172 9.06 -16.34 25.13
CA ASP A 172 10.13 -15.74 24.36
C ASP A 172 9.94 -14.25 24.10
N LEU A 173 8.71 -13.77 24.12
CA LEU A 173 8.35 -12.35 23.97
C LEU A 173 8.51 -11.55 25.27
N LYS A 174 8.61 -12.22 26.42
CA LYS A 174 8.62 -11.58 27.73
C LYS A 174 9.70 -10.49 27.81
N GLY A 175 9.26 -9.26 28.07
CA GLY A 175 10.12 -8.09 28.20
C GLY A 175 10.70 -7.52 26.90
N MET A 176 10.46 -8.15 25.75
CA MET A 176 10.89 -7.58 24.46
C MET A 176 10.15 -6.29 24.14
N LYS A 177 10.88 -5.28 23.71
CA LYS A 177 10.32 -4.01 23.20
C LYS A 177 9.89 -4.21 21.76
N ILE A 178 8.60 -4.32 21.53
CA ILE A 178 8.04 -4.56 20.19
C ILE A 178 7.33 -3.31 19.69
N ARG A 179 7.78 -2.79 18.56
CA ARG A 179 7.03 -1.75 17.85
C ARG A 179 5.77 -2.36 17.26
N VAL A 180 4.63 -1.74 17.51
CA VAL A 180 3.34 -2.10 16.94
C VAL A 180 2.72 -0.92 16.19
N VAL A 181 1.72 -1.21 15.34
CA VAL A 181 0.93 -0.20 14.65
C VAL A 181 0.01 0.55 15.61
N GLY A 182 -0.55 1.68 15.16
CA GLY A 182 -1.43 2.54 15.96
C GLY A 182 -2.83 1.96 16.18
N SER A 183 -2.92 0.78 16.77
CA SER A 183 -4.18 0.14 17.13
C SER A 183 -4.14 -0.34 18.59
N PRO A 184 -5.11 0.02 19.43
CA PRO A 184 -5.20 -0.47 20.81
C PRO A 184 -5.16 -1.99 20.90
N LEU A 185 -5.82 -2.69 19.97
CA LEU A 185 -5.85 -4.15 19.95
C LEU A 185 -4.45 -4.76 19.82
N PHE A 186 -3.55 -4.12 19.06
CA PHE A 186 -2.15 -4.56 18.96
C PHE A 186 -1.37 -4.35 20.25
N LEU A 187 -1.58 -3.23 20.94
CA LEU A 187 -1.01 -2.99 22.28
C LEU A 187 -1.46 -4.07 23.26
N ASP A 188 -2.76 -4.34 23.32
CA ASP A 188 -3.34 -5.32 24.23
C ASP A 188 -2.83 -6.73 23.91
N THR A 189 -2.78 -7.11 22.63
CA THR A 189 -2.30 -8.43 22.18
C THR A 189 -0.85 -8.66 22.61
N PHE A 190 0.05 -7.73 22.32
CA PHE A 190 1.47 -7.90 22.67
C PHE A 190 1.74 -7.77 24.17
N THR A 191 0.94 -6.98 24.89
CA THR A 191 0.96 -6.94 26.36
C THR A 191 0.53 -8.27 26.96
N ALA A 192 -0.54 -8.87 26.46
CA ALA A 192 -1.02 -10.17 26.91
C ALA A 192 0.02 -11.29 26.65
N LEU A 193 0.81 -11.17 25.57
CA LEU A 193 1.92 -12.07 25.26
C LEU A 193 3.18 -11.81 26.10
N GLY A 194 3.16 -10.83 27.02
CA GLY A 194 4.26 -10.51 27.92
C GLY A 194 5.34 -9.59 27.33
N ALA A 195 5.16 -9.08 26.11
CA ALA A 195 6.05 -8.10 25.52
C ALA A 195 5.81 -6.69 26.12
N ASN A 196 6.73 -5.77 25.81
CA ASN A 196 6.59 -4.32 26.06
C ASN A 196 6.29 -3.63 24.71
N PRO A 197 5.02 -3.57 24.27
CA PRO A 197 4.68 -2.96 23.00
C PRO A 197 4.80 -1.44 23.06
N THR A 198 5.29 -0.84 21.97
CA THR A 198 5.33 0.61 21.77
C THR A 198 4.65 0.94 20.44
N GLN A 199 3.57 1.71 20.51
CA GLN A 199 2.91 2.22 19.31
C GLN A 199 3.78 3.27 18.63
N MET A 200 3.98 3.14 17.31
CA MET A 200 4.83 4.03 16.55
C MET A 200 4.44 4.01 15.08
N SER A 201 4.42 5.19 14.43
CA SER A 201 4.24 5.30 12.98
C SER A 201 5.34 4.58 12.21
N TRP A 202 5.05 4.15 10.99
CA TRP A 202 6.05 3.44 10.17
C TRP A 202 7.29 4.29 9.87
N ALA A 203 7.12 5.60 9.71
CA ALA A 203 8.22 6.53 9.46
C ALA A 203 9.27 6.52 10.59
N ASP A 204 8.83 6.29 11.83
CA ASP A 204 9.70 6.26 13.02
C ASP A 204 10.22 4.85 13.33
N ALA A 205 9.59 3.82 12.76
CA ALA A 205 9.90 2.42 13.09
C ALA A 205 11.34 2.02 12.68
N GLN A 206 11.77 2.35 11.47
CA GLN A 206 13.12 1.98 11.00
C GLN A 206 14.25 2.65 11.81
N PRO A 207 14.21 3.96 12.10
CA PRO A 207 15.17 4.58 13.02
C PRO A 207 15.17 3.94 14.40
N ALA A 208 14.01 3.60 14.96
CA ALA A 208 13.87 2.96 16.27
C ALA A 208 14.47 1.54 16.29
N LEU A 209 14.27 0.77 15.22
CA LEU A 209 14.89 -0.56 15.05
C LEU A 209 16.42 -0.44 14.91
N SER A 210 16.89 0.50 14.10
CA SER A 210 18.31 0.72 13.86
C SER A 210 19.08 1.15 15.11
N SER A 211 18.47 2.00 15.94
CA SER A 211 19.06 2.47 17.21
C SER A 211 18.92 1.47 18.35
N GLY A 212 18.10 0.42 18.22
CA GLY A 212 17.80 -0.51 19.31
C GLY A 212 16.82 0.07 20.35
N ALA A 213 16.12 1.17 20.03
CA ALA A 213 15.05 1.70 20.89
C ALA A 213 13.91 0.69 21.04
N VAL A 214 13.67 -0.11 20.00
CA VAL A 214 12.83 -1.31 20.03
C VAL A 214 13.62 -2.52 19.55
N ASP A 215 13.29 -3.70 20.08
CA ASP A 215 13.95 -4.96 19.75
C ASP A 215 13.39 -5.60 18.49
N GLY A 216 12.12 -5.37 18.22
CA GLY A 216 11.42 -5.99 17.09
C GLY A 216 10.18 -5.23 16.66
N GLN A 217 9.54 -5.79 15.65
CA GLN A 217 8.31 -5.28 15.04
C GLN A 217 7.53 -6.44 14.41
N GLU A 218 6.34 -6.17 13.91
CA GLU A 218 5.52 -7.11 13.16
C GLU A 218 5.06 -6.48 11.84
N ASN A 219 5.20 -7.19 10.74
CA ASN A 219 4.80 -6.79 9.38
C ASN A 219 4.85 -8.00 8.44
N PRO A 220 4.22 -7.91 7.27
CA PRO A 220 4.37 -8.92 6.21
C PRO A 220 5.81 -9.03 5.70
N MET A 221 6.16 -10.21 5.20
CA MET A 221 7.52 -10.47 4.68
C MET A 221 7.83 -9.68 3.40
N SER A 222 6.84 -9.31 2.63
CA SER A 222 6.98 -8.35 1.52
C SER A 222 7.48 -6.98 1.99
N ILE A 223 6.97 -6.49 3.13
CA ILE A 223 7.45 -5.25 3.78
C ILE A 223 8.86 -5.44 4.35
N PHE A 224 9.11 -6.58 5.03
CA PHE A 224 10.43 -6.91 5.57
C PHE A 224 11.51 -6.82 4.49
N THR A 225 11.25 -7.42 3.33
CA THR A 225 12.19 -7.45 2.21
C THR A 225 12.36 -6.08 1.57
N ALA A 226 11.26 -5.39 1.22
CA ALA A 226 11.31 -4.09 0.57
C ALA A 226 11.98 -3.01 1.45
N ALA A 227 11.74 -3.06 2.77
CA ALA A 227 12.38 -2.18 3.74
C ALA A 227 13.79 -2.63 4.14
N LYS A 228 14.26 -3.78 3.66
CA LYS A 228 15.57 -4.36 4.02
C LYS A 228 15.79 -4.46 5.54
N LEU A 229 14.76 -4.87 6.30
CA LEU A 229 14.81 -4.88 7.77
C LEU A 229 15.95 -5.71 8.36
N HIS A 230 16.46 -6.69 7.61
CA HIS A 230 17.67 -7.44 7.99
C HIS A 230 18.90 -6.55 8.17
N THR A 231 18.96 -5.36 7.52
CA THR A 231 20.10 -4.42 7.65
C THR A 231 20.02 -3.56 8.90
N VAL A 232 18.82 -3.46 9.51
CA VAL A 232 18.59 -2.74 10.78
C VAL A 232 18.44 -3.72 11.96
N GLY A 233 19.14 -4.85 11.89
CA GLY A 233 19.26 -5.80 12.99
C GLY A 233 18.13 -6.82 13.10
N GLN A 234 17.13 -6.82 12.25
CA GLN A 234 16.03 -7.79 12.31
C GLN A 234 16.51 -9.14 11.73
N LYS A 235 17.16 -9.95 12.57
CA LYS A 235 17.82 -11.20 12.17
C LYS A 235 17.01 -12.47 12.50
N ASN A 236 15.92 -12.33 13.25
CA ASN A 236 15.04 -13.43 13.59
C ASN A 236 13.62 -13.11 13.10
N VAL A 237 13.03 -14.02 12.37
CA VAL A 237 11.66 -13.97 11.85
C VAL A 237 10.92 -15.17 12.41
N THR A 238 9.76 -14.97 13.01
CA THR A 238 8.84 -16.06 13.35
C THR A 238 7.58 -15.95 12.50
N MET A 239 7.36 -16.98 11.70
CA MET A 239 6.18 -17.13 10.84
C MET A 239 5.04 -17.71 11.68
N TRP A 240 4.15 -16.86 12.13
CA TRP A 240 3.00 -17.26 12.97
C TRP A 240 1.65 -16.90 12.33
N GLY A 241 1.64 -16.01 11.32
CA GLY A 241 0.44 -15.68 10.55
C GLY A 241 -0.75 -15.23 11.39
N TYR A 242 -0.49 -14.50 12.49
CA TYR A 242 -1.50 -14.25 13.51
C TYR A 242 -2.59 -13.26 13.08
N VAL A 243 -2.28 -12.32 12.19
CA VAL A 243 -3.19 -11.29 11.71
C VAL A 243 -2.97 -11.04 10.22
N ALA A 244 -4.04 -10.93 9.48
CA ALA A 244 -4.02 -10.40 8.12
C ALA A 244 -4.25 -8.88 8.12
N ASP A 245 -3.70 -8.19 7.14
CA ASP A 245 -3.82 -6.74 6.97
C ASP A 245 -4.36 -6.41 5.58
N PRO A 246 -5.68 -6.51 5.35
CA PRO A 246 -6.29 -6.04 4.12
C PRO A 246 -6.16 -4.53 3.97
N LEU A 247 -6.03 -4.09 2.72
CA LEU A 247 -6.02 -2.70 2.33
C LEU A 247 -7.34 -2.32 1.66
N ILE A 248 -7.74 -1.07 1.79
CA ILE A 248 -8.95 -0.53 1.13
C ILE A 248 -8.55 0.67 0.27
N PHE A 249 -8.91 0.61 -1.01
CA PHE A 249 -8.82 1.71 -1.96
C PHE A 249 -10.02 2.61 -1.77
N VAL A 250 -9.80 3.87 -1.42
CA VAL A 250 -10.89 4.82 -1.14
C VAL A 250 -10.71 6.15 -1.86
N VAL A 251 -11.85 6.84 -2.02
CA VAL A 251 -11.93 8.22 -2.53
C VAL A 251 -12.73 9.06 -1.53
N ASN A 252 -12.32 10.31 -1.33
CA ASN A 252 -13.14 11.30 -0.63
C ASN A 252 -14.48 11.50 -1.36
N LYS A 253 -15.58 11.62 -0.62
CA LYS A 253 -16.93 11.66 -1.21
C LYS A 253 -17.20 12.88 -2.08
N ASP A 254 -16.69 14.05 -1.69
CA ASP A 254 -16.88 15.27 -2.47
C ASP A 254 -16.06 15.21 -3.77
N VAL A 255 -14.85 14.65 -3.70
CA VAL A 255 -14.02 14.38 -4.89
C VAL A 255 -14.75 13.43 -5.82
N TRP A 256 -15.28 12.33 -5.30
CA TRP A 256 -16.07 11.39 -6.11
C TRP A 256 -17.28 12.05 -6.77
N ALA A 257 -18.02 12.84 -6.04
CA ALA A 257 -19.20 13.55 -6.53
C ALA A 257 -18.87 14.60 -7.60
N SER A 258 -17.64 15.12 -7.62
CA SER A 258 -17.19 16.08 -8.64
C SER A 258 -16.94 15.45 -10.01
N TRP A 259 -16.79 14.14 -10.10
CA TRP A 259 -16.54 13.43 -11.36
C TRP A 259 -17.82 13.03 -12.07
N THR A 260 -17.77 13.01 -13.40
CA THR A 260 -18.88 12.49 -14.22
C THR A 260 -19.13 11.01 -13.93
N PRO A 261 -20.36 10.49 -14.13
CA PRO A 261 -20.65 9.06 -13.97
C PRO A 261 -19.74 8.15 -14.80
N ALA A 262 -19.33 8.60 -15.99
CA ALA A 262 -18.40 7.86 -16.85
C ALA A 262 -17.01 7.77 -16.22
N ASP A 263 -16.48 8.87 -15.68
CA ASP A 263 -15.17 8.87 -15.02
C ASP A 263 -15.21 8.14 -13.67
N GLN A 264 -16.31 8.21 -12.93
CA GLN A 264 -16.52 7.39 -11.73
C GLN A 264 -16.45 5.90 -12.04
N ALA A 265 -17.07 5.44 -13.12
CA ALA A 265 -17.01 4.06 -13.56
C ALA A 265 -15.56 3.63 -13.92
N ILE A 266 -14.84 4.50 -14.63
CA ILE A 266 -13.42 4.28 -14.98
C ILE A 266 -12.56 4.17 -13.71
N VAL A 267 -12.67 5.12 -12.78
CA VAL A 267 -11.86 5.13 -11.54
C VAL A 267 -12.14 3.89 -10.68
N ARG A 268 -13.43 3.48 -10.59
CA ARG A 268 -13.83 2.28 -9.86
C ARG A 268 -13.21 1.02 -10.49
N GLN A 269 -13.35 0.86 -11.80
CA GLN A 269 -12.81 -0.31 -12.48
C GLN A 269 -11.28 -0.34 -12.40
N ALA A 270 -10.62 0.80 -12.51
CA ALA A 270 -9.18 0.91 -12.34
C ALA A 270 -8.73 0.54 -10.91
N ALA A 271 -9.52 0.88 -9.88
CA ALA A 271 -9.24 0.48 -8.50
C ALA A 271 -9.33 -1.06 -8.33
N ILE A 272 -10.36 -1.68 -8.91
CA ILE A 272 -10.55 -3.14 -8.88
C ILE A 272 -9.38 -3.85 -9.58
N ASP A 273 -9.00 -3.36 -10.76
CA ASP A 273 -7.89 -3.95 -11.53
C ASP A 273 -6.54 -3.78 -10.81
N ALA A 274 -6.31 -2.60 -10.23
CA ALA A 274 -5.13 -2.30 -9.45
C ALA A 274 -5.06 -3.14 -8.16
N GLY A 275 -6.18 -3.30 -7.46
CA GLY A 275 -6.27 -4.12 -6.25
C GLY A 275 -5.91 -5.58 -6.51
N LYS A 276 -6.43 -6.17 -7.60
CA LYS A 276 -6.07 -7.54 -8.00
C LYS A 276 -4.57 -7.70 -8.28
N GLN A 277 -3.97 -6.76 -9.01
CA GLN A 277 -2.54 -6.78 -9.32
C GLN A 277 -1.71 -6.57 -8.05
N GLN A 278 -2.14 -5.66 -7.17
CA GLN A 278 -1.46 -5.36 -5.92
C GLN A 278 -1.45 -6.58 -4.98
N ILE A 279 -2.57 -7.29 -4.83
CA ILE A 279 -2.66 -8.52 -4.04
C ILE A 279 -1.69 -9.58 -4.59
N ALA A 280 -1.66 -9.79 -5.91
CA ALA A 280 -0.75 -10.74 -6.54
C ALA A 280 0.73 -10.39 -6.27
N ILE A 281 1.09 -9.09 -6.29
CA ILE A 281 2.43 -8.62 -5.96
C ILE A 281 2.75 -8.85 -4.47
N ALA A 282 1.81 -8.59 -3.56
CA ALA A 282 1.99 -8.76 -2.11
C ALA A 282 2.20 -10.22 -1.72
N ARG A 283 1.50 -11.15 -2.37
CA ARG A 283 1.57 -12.60 -2.11
C ARG A 283 2.71 -13.31 -2.83
N LYS A 284 3.36 -12.64 -3.79
CA LYS A 284 4.42 -13.26 -4.60
C LYS A 284 5.52 -13.86 -3.72
N GLY A 285 5.83 -15.12 -3.94
CA GLY A 285 6.82 -15.86 -3.20
C GLY A 285 6.41 -16.30 -1.79
N LEU A 286 5.15 -16.04 -1.38
CA LEU A 286 4.59 -16.43 -0.08
C LEU A 286 3.39 -17.38 -0.20
N ASP A 287 2.59 -17.25 -1.26
CA ASP A 287 1.44 -18.12 -1.54
C ASP A 287 1.85 -19.41 -2.29
N GLU A 288 3.07 -19.50 -2.74
CA GLU A 288 3.65 -20.66 -3.41
C GLU A 288 4.05 -21.72 -2.36
N ALA A 289 3.86 -23.01 -2.71
CA ALA A 289 4.07 -24.12 -1.78
C ALA A 289 5.47 -24.17 -1.15
N ASP A 290 6.51 -23.77 -1.88
CA ASP A 290 7.90 -23.75 -1.45
C ASP A 290 8.36 -22.41 -0.86
N LYS A 291 7.46 -21.42 -0.84
CA LYS A 291 7.67 -20.07 -0.29
C LYS A 291 9.05 -19.48 -0.63
N PRO A 292 9.36 -19.24 -1.90
CA PRO A 292 10.71 -18.86 -2.33
C PRO A 292 11.21 -17.55 -1.66
N LEU A 293 10.33 -16.61 -1.34
CA LEU A 293 10.71 -15.38 -0.63
C LEU A 293 11.35 -15.68 0.73
N LEU A 294 10.88 -16.70 1.47
CA LEU A 294 11.49 -17.07 2.74
C LEU A 294 12.89 -17.63 2.56
N LYS A 295 13.16 -18.37 1.47
CA LYS A 295 14.50 -18.84 1.15
C LYS A 295 15.44 -17.68 0.82
N GLU A 296 14.95 -16.68 0.06
CA GLU A 296 15.70 -15.46 -0.22
C GLU A 296 16.05 -14.70 1.07
N ILE A 297 15.09 -14.54 1.99
CA ILE A 297 15.30 -13.90 3.29
C ILE A 297 16.33 -14.68 4.13
N ALA A 298 16.24 -16.01 4.16
CA ALA A 298 17.20 -16.85 4.89
C ALA A 298 18.62 -16.71 4.33
N ALA A 299 18.78 -16.59 3.00
CA ALA A 299 20.06 -16.36 2.35
C ALA A 299 20.74 -15.02 2.76
N LEU A 300 19.98 -14.06 3.29
CA LEU A 300 20.49 -12.81 3.86
C LEU A 300 21.01 -12.96 5.30
N GLY A 301 21.12 -14.19 5.81
CA GLY A 301 21.56 -14.48 7.18
C GLY A 301 20.48 -14.22 8.24
N VAL A 302 19.21 -14.37 7.86
CA VAL A 302 18.05 -14.26 8.74
C VAL A 302 17.60 -15.66 9.16
N THR A 303 17.44 -15.86 10.47
CA THR A 303 16.86 -17.09 11.01
C THR A 303 15.34 -17.06 10.89
N ILE A 304 14.76 -18.04 10.20
CA ILE A 304 13.31 -18.19 10.05
C ILE A 304 12.84 -19.33 10.93
N THR A 305 11.94 -19.00 11.85
CA THR A 305 11.24 -19.95 12.71
C THR A 305 9.82 -20.13 12.17
N GLN A 306 9.43 -21.35 11.89
CA GLN A 306 8.05 -21.71 11.57
C GLN A 306 7.49 -22.44 12.78
N LEU A 307 6.34 -21.95 13.30
CA LEU A 307 5.68 -22.59 14.42
C LEU A 307 4.95 -23.85 13.93
N SER A 308 5.03 -24.91 14.72
CA SER A 308 4.18 -26.08 14.54
C SER A 308 2.74 -25.75 14.97
N PRO A 309 1.75 -26.57 14.58
CA PRO A 309 0.37 -26.38 15.06
C PRO A 309 0.21 -26.44 16.58
N ALA A 310 1.14 -27.11 17.29
CA ALA A 310 1.13 -27.20 18.75
C ALA A 310 1.73 -25.95 19.42
N GLU A 311 2.71 -25.31 18.80
CA GLU A 311 3.31 -24.04 19.25
C GLU A 311 2.38 -22.88 18.95
#